data_85a305dfb8c3ccabb8faf6c9761dee73
#
_entry.id   85a305dfb8c3ccabb8faf6c9761dee73
#
_cell.length_a   1.000
_cell.length_b   1.000
_cell.length_c   1.000
_cell.angle_alpha   90.00
_cell.angle_beta   90.00
_cell.angle_gamma   90.00
#
_symmetry.space_group_name_H-M   'P 1'
#
loop_
_entity.id
_entity.type
_entity.pdbx_description
1 polymer ?
#
loop_
_entity_poly.entity_id
_entity_poly.type
_entity_poly.pdbx_seq_one_letter_code
_entity_poly.pdbx_strand_id
1 'polypeptide(L)'
;FPTRRSSDLTALATSGTVYDLSLLDKVTDSQGKTLKEYGSSVVNQMSDVPDNVWNDIHEGMRRVVLTHEQFNGLGVTLSGKTGTAELDIYHPNHGLFIGYTTSSDTSEPEYSIAVRIANGYTSGNACLTANDILKYIYNLADEDTILTGYASSDTSNTSND
;
A
#
# COMPACT_ATOMS: atom_id res chain seq x y z
N PHE A 1 -6.31 -14.23 0.51
CA PHE A 1 -5.51 -14.28 -0.73
C PHE A 1 -5.07 -12.86 -1.10
N PRO A 2 -3.79 -12.64 -1.49
CA PRO A 2 -3.23 -11.30 -1.78
C PRO A 2 -4.01 -10.56 -2.89
N THR A 3 -4.52 -11.27 -3.87
CA THR A 3 -5.22 -10.73 -5.05
C THR A 3 -6.49 -9.92 -4.71
N ARG A 4 -7.29 -10.32 -3.73
CA ARG A 4 -8.49 -9.57 -3.35
C ARG A 4 -8.17 -8.22 -2.73
N ARG A 5 -7.19 -8.17 -1.81
CA ARG A 5 -6.81 -6.90 -1.15
C ARG A 5 -6.23 -5.89 -2.11
N SER A 6 -5.45 -6.33 -3.11
CA SER A 6 -4.94 -5.43 -4.16
C SER A 6 -6.07 -4.86 -5.02
N SER A 7 -7.06 -5.68 -5.39
CA SER A 7 -8.23 -5.22 -6.15
C SER A 7 -9.07 -4.23 -5.35
N ASP A 8 -9.36 -4.55 -4.08
CA ASP A 8 -10.15 -3.69 -3.20
C ASP A 8 -9.44 -2.34 -2.97
N LEU A 9 -8.12 -2.38 -2.76
CA LEU A 9 -7.32 -1.18 -2.54
C LEU A 9 -7.21 -0.33 -3.81
N THR A 10 -7.08 -0.96 -4.98
CA THR A 10 -7.09 -0.24 -6.27
C THR A 10 -8.44 0.44 -6.49
N ALA A 11 -9.56 -0.24 -6.19
CA ALA A 11 -10.89 0.37 -6.27
C ALA A 11 -11.06 1.56 -5.31
N LEU A 12 -10.51 1.48 -4.09
CA LEU A 12 -10.48 2.63 -3.19
C LEU A 12 -9.66 3.79 -3.75
N ALA A 13 -8.46 3.51 -4.26
CA ALA A 13 -7.57 4.53 -4.80
C ALA A 13 -8.13 5.25 -6.02
N THR A 14 -8.92 4.53 -6.85
CA THR A 14 -9.48 5.02 -8.11
C THR A 14 -10.96 5.42 -8.03
N SER A 15 -11.46 5.72 -6.83
CA SER A 15 -12.85 6.12 -6.61
C SER A 15 -13.87 5.13 -7.19
N GLY A 16 -13.65 3.85 -6.93
CA GLY A 16 -14.59 2.78 -7.25
C GLY A 16 -14.35 2.05 -8.58
N THR A 17 -13.26 2.32 -9.29
CA THR A 17 -12.92 1.57 -10.51
C THR A 17 -12.31 0.22 -10.14
N VAL A 18 -12.95 -0.86 -10.54
CA VAL A 18 -12.47 -2.23 -10.32
C VAL A 18 -11.84 -2.76 -11.60
N TYR A 19 -10.57 -3.16 -11.51
CA TYR A 19 -9.81 -3.71 -12.63
C TYR A 19 -9.72 -5.23 -12.56
N ASP A 20 -9.64 -5.86 -13.73
CA ASP A 20 -9.20 -7.25 -13.86
C ASP A 20 -7.69 -7.32 -13.63
N LEU A 21 -7.29 -7.99 -12.55
CA LEU A 21 -5.88 -8.07 -12.16
C LEU A 21 -5.17 -9.17 -12.96
N SER A 22 -4.12 -8.81 -13.67
CA SER A 22 -3.26 -9.73 -14.40
C SER A 22 -1.82 -9.62 -13.89
N LEU A 23 -1.15 -10.77 -13.78
CA LEU A 23 0.30 -10.83 -13.57
C LEU A 23 1.08 -10.73 -14.88
N LEU A 24 0.39 -10.85 -16.01
CA LEU A 24 0.97 -10.81 -17.33
C LEU A 24 0.81 -9.41 -17.92
N ASP A 25 1.92 -8.69 -18.02
CA ASP A 25 2.02 -7.36 -18.61
C ASP A 25 2.27 -7.45 -20.12
N LYS A 26 3.36 -8.09 -20.51
CA LYS A 26 3.74 -8.21 -21.92
C LYS A 26 4.57 -9.45 -22.21
N VAL A 27 4.59 -9.85 -23.45
CA VAL A 27 5.49 -10.87 -24.00
C VAL A 27 6.49 -10.20 -24.94
N THR A 28 7.77 -10.43 -24.74
CA THR A 28 8.85 -9.90 -25.59
C THR A 28 9.61 -11.04 -26.26
N ASP A 29 10.25 -10.76 -27.39
CA ASP A 29 11.23 -11.66 -27.99
C ASP A 29 12.58 -11.60 -27.25
N SER A 30 13.55 -12.39 -27.70
CA SER A 30 14.89 -12.46 -27.09
C SER A 30 15.70 -11.15 -27.23
N GLN A 31 15.23 -10.19 -28.02
CA GLN A 31 15.86 -8.90 -28.25
C GLN A 31 15.13 -7.76 -27.47
N GLY A 32 14.11 -8.12 -26.67
CA GLY A 32 13.32 -7.16 -25.90
C GLY A 32 12.19 -6.48 -26.65
N LYS A 33 11.92 -6.84 -27.91
CA LYS A 33 10.83 -6.27 -28.69
C LYS A 33 9.49 -6.86 -28.21
N THR A 34 8.54 -6.01 -27.89
CA THR A 34 7.19 -6.42 -27.49
C THR A 34 6.48 -7.15 -28.62
N LEU A 35 6.08 -8.40 -28.36
CA LEU A 35 5.29 -9.24 -29.26
C LEU A 35 3.79 -9.12 -28.97
N LYS A 36 3.44 -9.00 -27.69
CA LYS A 36 2.06 -8.86 -27.24
C LYS A 36 2.03 -8.10 -25.91
N GLU A 37 1.10 -7.19 -25.78
CA GLU A 37 0.83 -6.42 -24.56
C GLU A 37 -0.54 -6.81 -23.98
N TYR A 38 -0.63 -6.85 -22.64
CA TYR A 38 -1.83 -7.20 -21.90
C TYR A 38 -2.15 -6.02 -20.98
N GLY A 39 -3.06 -5.17 -21.41
CA GLY A 39 -3.55 -4.07 -20.58
C GLY A 39 -4.52 -4.55 -19.50
N SER A 40 -4.65 -3.79 -18.43
CA SER A 40 -5.75 -3.96 -17.48
C SER A 40 -7.09 -3.56 -18.10
N SER A 41 -8.14 -4.30 -17.80
CA SER A 41 -9.52 -3.97 -18.20
C SER A 41 -10.36 -3.62 -16.99
N VAL A 42 -11.25 -2.64 -17.13
CA VAL A 42 -12.24 -2.31 -16.09
C VAL A 42 -13.34 -3.36 -16.13
N VAL A 43 -13.57 -4.04 -15.01
CA VAL A 43 -14.64 -5.04 -14.86
C VAL A 43 -15.87 -4.48 -14.15
N ASN A 44 -15.72 -3.41 -13.37
CA ASN A 44 -16.84 -2.75 -12.70
C ASN A 44 -16.48 -1.30 -12.33
N GLN A 45 -17.50 -0.47 -12.16
CA GLN A 45 -17.42 0.89 -11.64
C GLN A 45 -18.49 1.10 -10.57
N MET A 46 -18.09 1.51 -9.38
CA MET A 46 -19.00 1.80 -8.26
C MET A 46 -19.59 3.21 -8.42
N SER A 47 -20.47 3.38 -9.41
CA SER A 47 -21.08 4.68 -9.74
C SER A 47 -22.13 5.16 -8.73
N ASP A 48 -22.58 4.29 -7.83
CA ASP A 48 -23.59 4.62 -6.82
C ASP A 48 -23.03 5.33 -5.59
N VAL A 49 -21.68 5.39 -5.46
CA VAL A 49 -21.01 6.07 -4.35
C VAL A 49 -20.73 7.52 -4.74
N PRO A 50 -21.26 8.51 -4.03
CA PRO A 50 -21.03 9.93 -4.33
C PRO A 50 -19.56 10.36 -4.17
N ASP A 51 -19.12 11.33 -4.97
CA ASP A 51 -17.74 11.82 -4.96
C ASP A 51 -17.28 12.35 -3.58
N ASN A 52 -18.18 12.96 -2.82
CA ASN A 52 -17.85 13.43 -1.47
C ASN A 52 -17.49 12.29 -0.53
N VAL A 53 -18.07 11.10 -0.69
CA VAL A 53 -17.75 9.92 0.12
C VAL A 53 -16.35 9.41 -0.24
N TRP A 54 -15.99 9.38 -1.53
CA TRP A 54 -14.64 9.04 -1.96
C TRP A 54 -13.61 10.03 -1.42
N ASN A 55 -13.89 11.32 -1.50
CA ASN A 55 -13.03 12.36 -0.96
C ASN A 55 -12.81 12.20 0.55
N ASP A 56 -13.86 11.91 1.31
CA ASP A 56 -13.76 11.69 2.76
C ASP A 56 -12.90 10.45 3.09
N ILE A 57 -13.05 9.38 2.32
CA ILE A 57 -12.22 8.16 2.47
C ILE A 57 -10.75 8.48 2.17
N HIS A 58 -10.46 9.15 1.05
CA HIS A 58 -9.09 9.51 0.66
C HIS A 58 -8.43 10.43 1.68
N GLU A 59 -9.17 11.45 2.15
CA GLU A 59 -8.71 12.35 3.20
C GLU A 59 -8.43 11.59 4.51
N GLY A 60 -9.35 10.71 4.93
CA GLY A 60 -9.17 9.87 6.12
C GLY A 60 -7.93 9.00 6.02
N MET A 61 -7.70 8.34 4.89
CA MET A 61 -6.52 7.51 4.64
C MET A 61 -5.23 8.36 4.59
N ARG A 62 -5.29 9.57 4.03
CA ARG A 62 -4.16 10.50 4.03
C ARG A 62 -3.79 10.95 5.45
N ARG A 63 -4.78 11.27 6.28
CA ARG A 63 -4.57 11.67 7.68
C ARG A 63 -3.91 10.58 8.50
N VAL A 64 -4.27 9.31 8.30
CA VAL A 64 -3.60 8.18 8.98
C VAL A 64 -2.10 8.20 8.70
N VAL A 65 -1.68 8.31 7.45
CA VAL A 65 -0.27 8.34 7.08
C VAL A 65 0.46 9.54 7.71
N LEU A 66 -0.17 10.71 7.74
CA LEU A 66 0.41 11.92 8.33
C LEU A 66 0.64 11.84 9.85
N THR A 67 -0.07 10.95 10.56
CA THR A 67 0.09 10.74 12.00
C THR A 67 1.14 9.67 12.33
N HIS A 68 1.65 8.94 11.33
CA HIS A 68 2.60 7.85 11.52
C HIS A 68 4.02 8.32 11.21
N GLU A 69 4.85 8.42 12.25
CA GLU A 69 6.25 8.88 12.16
C GLU A 69 7.11 8.05 11.20
N GLN A 70 6.75 6.77 10.98
CA GLN A 70 7.41 5.86 10.05
C GLN A 70 7.44 6.39 8.61
N PHE A 71 6.52 7.28 8.25
CA PHE A 71 6.43 7.88 6.92
C PHE A 71 7.00 9.30 6.84
N ASN A 72 7.59 9.81 7.94
CA ASN A 72 8.19 11.13 7.93
C ASN A 72 9.33 11.21 6.90
N GLY A 73 9.25 12.21 6.03
CA GLY A 73 10.27 12.43 5.01
C GLY A 73 10.25 11.44 3.82
N LEU A 74 9.19 10.66 3.65
CA LEU A 74 9.08 9.69 2.55
C LEU A 74 9.17 10.36 1.16
N GLY A 75 8.75 11.62 1.01
CA GLY A 75 8.90 12.37 -0.25
C GLY A 75 7.86 12.05 -1.34
N VAL A 76 6.94 11.11 -1.08
CA VAL A 76 5.81 10.80 -1.97
C VAL A 76 4.48 10.94 -1.24
N THR A 77 3.42 11.22 -1.98
CA THR A 77 2.07 11.27 -1.41
C THR A 77 1.55 9.87 -1.21
N LEU A 78 1.36 9.48 0.05
CA LEU A 78 0.86 8.17 0.46
C LEU A 78 -0.43 8.32 1.26
N SER A 79 -1.43 7.53 0.95
CA SER A 79 -2.67 7.37 1.72
C SER A 79 -2.79 5.91 2.16
N GLY A 80 -3.24 5.64 3.38
CA GLY A 80 -3.26 4.26 3.86
C GLY A 80 -4.05 4.06 5.15
N LYS A 81 -4.07 2.80 5.60
CA LYS A 81 -4.68 2.37 6.86
C LYS A 81 -3.80 1.32 7.51
N THR A 82 -3.56 1.52 8.78
CA THR A 82 -2.88 0.58 9.67
C THR A 82 -3.86 -0.42 10.25
N GLY A 83 -3.34 -1.52 10.73
CA GLY A 83 -4.12 -2.51 11.48
C GLY A 83 -3.23 -3.40 12.31
N THR A 84 -3.70 -3.71 13.51
CA THR A 84 -3.09 -4.69 14.41
C THR A 84 -4.12 -5.78 14.66
N ALA A 85 -3.80 -7.02 14.28
CA ALA A 85 -4.71 -8.15 14.41
C ALA A 85 -4.19 -9.17 15.41
N GLU A 86 -4.92 -9.35 16.50
CA GLU A 86 -4.65 -10.40 17.47
C GLU A 86 -5.02 -11.77 16.89
N LEU A 87 -4.12 -12.75 17.03
CA LEU A 87 -4.36 -14.15 16.69
C LEU A 87 -4.86 -14.91 17.92
N ASP A 88 -4.09 -14.83 19.01
CA ASP A 88 -4.38 -15.42 20.29
C ASP A 88 -3.49 -14.75 21.38
N ILE A 89 -3.70 -15.14 22.65
CA ILE A 89 -2.97 -14.57 23.78
C ILE A 89 -1.51 -15.06 23.92
N TYR A 90 -1.10 -16.03 23.13
CA TYR A 90 0.24 -16.66 23.22
C TYR A 90 1.20 -16.15 22.16
N HIS A 91 0.69 -15.49 21.10
CA HIS A 91 1.49 -15.00 19.99
C HIS A 91 1.39 -13.49 19.88
N PRO A 92 2.47 -12.82 19.45
CA PRO A 92 2.39 -11.40 19.12
C PRO A 92 1.37 -11.12 18.02
N ASN A 93 0.78 -9.94 18.06
CA ASN A 93 -0.17 -9.48 17.06
C ASN A 93 0.43 -9.43 15.65
N HIS A 94 -0.40 -9.57 14.63
CA HIS A 94 0.01 -9.31 13.26
C HIS A 94 0.03 -7.80 13.00
N GLY A 95 1.14 -7.31 12.43
CA GLY A 95 1.23 -5.93 11.94
C GLY A 95 0.70 -5.84 10.50
N LEU A 96 -0.18 -4.88 10.23
CA LEU A 96 -0.82 -4.69 8.94
C LEU A 96 -0.72 -3.24 8.48
N PHE A 97 -0.47 -3.05 7.20
CA PHE A 97 -0.61 -1.77 6.52
C PHE A 97 -1.12 -1.99 5.10
N ILE A 98 -2.06 -1.18 4.67
CA ILE A 98 -2.49 -1.07 3.27
C ILE A 98 -2.45 0.39 2.87
N GLY A 99 -2.07 0.68 1.63
CA GLY A 99 -2.01 2.05 1.16
C GLY A 99 -1.82 2.14 -0.34
N TYR A 100 -1.90 3.35 -0.85
CA TYR A 100 -1.60 3.67 -2.24
C TYR A 100 -0.86 5.01 -2.32
N THR A 101 0.01 5.12 -3.30
CA THR A 101 0.67 6.37 -3.63
C THR A 101 -0.09 7.11 -4.71
N THR A 102 0.08 8.43 -4.72
CA THR A 102 -0.52 9.33 -5.71
C THR A 102 0.60 10.14 -6.35
N SER A 103 0.57 10.24 -7.68
CA SER A 103 1.49 11.07 -8.44
C SER A 103 1.41 12.54 -8.01
N SER A 104 2.56 13.18 -7.83
CA SER A 104 2.64 14.61 -7.54
C SER A 104 2.18 15.47 -8.73
N ASP A 105 2.33 14.94 -9.95
CA ASP A 105 2.11 15.69 -11.18
C ASP A 105 0.67 15.60 -11.66
N THR A 106 0.05 14.43 -11.55
CA THR A 106 -1.28 14.15 -12.10
C THR A 106 -2.36 13.98 -11.03
N SER A 107 -1.97 13.78 -9.77
CA SER A 107 -2.85 13.36 -8.67
C SER A 107 -3.52 11.98 -8.88
N GLU A 108 -3.04 11.21 -9.86
CA GLU A 108 -3.55 9.85 -10.12
C GLU A 108 -2.84 8.83 -9.24
N PRO A 109 -3.53 7.74 -8.83
CA PRO A 109 -2.90 6.64 -8.12
C PRO A 109 -1.83 5.94 -8.97
N GLU A 110 -0.67 5.63 -8.37
CA GLU A 110 0.44 4.97 -9.07
C GLU A 110 0.68 3.53 -8.59
N TYR A 111 0.83 3.35 -7.28
CA TYR A 111 1.10 2.04 -6.68
C TYR A 111 0.15 1.76 -5.54
N SER A 112 -0.35 0.54 -5.45
CA SER A 112 -1.00 0.02 -4.26
C SER A 112 -0.05 -0.90 -3.50
N ILE A 113 -0.03 -0.79 -2.18
CA ILE A 113 0.84 -1.58 -1.31
C ILE A 113 0.02 -2.23 -0.20
N ALA A 114 0.27 -3.51 0.06
CA ALA A 114 -0.30 -4.24 1.19
C ALA A 114 0.81 -5.02 1.90
N VAL A 115 1.02 -4.71 3.16
CA VAL A 115 2.02 -5.37 4.02
C VAL A 115 1.31 -6.10 5.14
N ARG A 116 1.68 -7.36 5.35
CA ARG A 116 1.28 -8.16 6.51
C ARG A 116 2.51 -8.86 7.08
N ILE A 117 2.81 -8.56 8.34
CA ILE A 117 3.87 -9.22 9.09
C ILE A 117 3.22 -10.13 10.12
N ALA A 118 3.35 -11.44 9.92
CA ALA A 118 2.84 -12.41 10.89
C ALA A 118 3.64 -12.29 12.20
N ASN A 119 2.93 -12.17 13.32
CA ASN A 119 3.53 -11.96 14.64
C ASN A 119 4.46 -10.73 14.67
N GLY A 120 4.09 -9.69 13.94
CA GLY A 120 4.87 -8.48 13.75
C GLY A 120 4.75 -7.46 14.88
N TYR A 121 4.15 -7.81 15.99
CA TYR A 121 3.90 -7.02 17.20
C TYR A 121 2.94 -5.84 16.97
N THR A 122 3.26 -4.94 16.05
CA THR A 122 2.52 -3.70 15.84
C THR A 122 2.43 -3.35 14.35
N SER A 123 1.41 -2.57 13.98
CA SER A 123 1.28 -1.98 12.65
C SER A 123 2.46 -1.08 12.27
N GLY A 124 3.14 -0.45 13.24
CA GLY A 124 4.34 0.34 13.01
C GLY A 124 5.43 -0.40 12.23
N ASN A 125 5.64 -1.70 12.52
CA ASN A 125 6.59 -2.53 11.77
C ASN A 125 6.16 -2.73 10.31
N ALA A 126 4.85 -2.87 10.06
CA ALA A 126 4.32 -2.93 8.70
C ALA A 126 4.46 -1.59 7.96
N CYS A 127 4.32 -0.46 8.67
CA CYS A 127 4.56 0.87 8.12
C CYS A 127 6.03 1.08 7.76
N LEU A 128 6.98 0.65 8.61
CA LEU A 128 8.42 0.70 8.29
C LEU A 128 8.73 -0.10 7.03
N THR A 129 8.24 -1.32 6.93
CA THR A 129 8.42 -2.17 5.75
C THR A 129 7.82 -1.52 4.49
N ALA A 130 6.62 -0.93 4.61
CA ALA A 130 6.00 -0.21 3.50
C ALA A 130 6.83 1.01 3.08
N ASN A 131 7.34 1.78 4.04
CA ASN A 131 8.21 2.94 3.79
C ASN A 131 9.48 2.53 3.04
N ASP A 132 10.13 1.44 3.45
CA ASP A 132 11.35 0.94 2.83
C ASP A 132 11.09 0.46 1.39
N ILE A 133 10.01 -0.27 1.15
CA ILE A 133 9.58 -0.69 -0.19
C ILE A 133 9.33 0.53 -1.09
N LEU A 134 8.63 1.56 -0.58
CA LEU A 134 8.35 2.77 -1.34
C LEU A 134 9.62 3.58 -1.62
N LYS A 135 10.55 3.68 -0.67
CA LYS A 135 11.86 4.31 -0.92
C LYS A 135 12.62 3.62 -2.04
N TYR A 136 12.58 2.29 -2.08
CA TYR A 136 13.20 1.51 -3.15
C TYR A 136 12.52 1.76 -4.51
N ILE A 137 11.19 1.66 -4.59
CA ILE A 137 10.43 1.85 -5.83
C ILE A 137 10.66 3.24 -6.43
N TYR A 138 10.69 4.27 -5.59
CA TYR A 138 10.85 5.66 -6.01
C TYR A 138 12.32 6.13 -6.06
N ASN A 139 13.30 5.24 -5.82
CA ASN A 139 14.74 5.56 -5.75
C ASN A 139 15.06 6.73 -4.79
N LEU A 140 14.43 6.75 -3.62
CA LEU A 140 14.59 7.81 -2.62
C LEU A 140 15.76 7.57 -1.67
N ALA A 141 16.28 6.34 -1.61
CA ALA A 141 17.42 5.95 -0.80
C ALA A 141 18.14 4.76 -1.41
N ASP A 142 19.44 4.62 -1.12
CA ASP A 142 20.25 3.47 -1.51
C ASP A 142 19.83 2.21 -0.75
N GLU A 143 19.97 1.03 -1.37
CA GLU A 143 19.61 -0.26 -0.79
C GLU A 143 20.27 -0.50 0.57
N ASP A 144 21.54 -0.16 0.73
CA ASP A 144 22.27 -0.29 1.99
C ASP A 144 21.65 0.54 3.12
N THR A 145 21.08 1.70 2.79
CA THR A 145 20.37 2.56 3.74
C THR A 145 19.00 1.98 4.10
N ILE A 146 18.29 1.40 3.13
CA ILE A 146 16.98 0.80 3.32
C ILE A 146 17.06 -0.46 4.18
N LEU A 147 18.06 -1.32 3.93
CA LEU A 147 18.21 -2.63 4.57
C LEU A 147 18.79 -2.60 6.00
N THR A 148 19.10 -1.43 6.54
CA THR A 148 19.62 -1.27 7.91
C THR A 148 18.54 -1.26 8.99
N GLY A 149 17.26 -1.27 8.60
CA GLY A 149 16.13 -1.26 9.52
C GLY A 149 16.01 -2.53 10.38
N TYR A 150 15.47 -2.39 11.58
CA TYR A 150 15.10 -3.50 12.46
C TYR A 150 13.70 -3.28 13.03
N ALA A 151 12.98 -4.39 13.26
CA ALA A 151 11.65 -4.34 13.82
C ALA A 151 11.68 -4.06 15.33
N SER A 152 10.73 -3.27 15.82
CA SER A 152 10.49 -3.09 17.25
C SER A 152 9.63 -4.22 17.80
N SER A 153 10.00 -4.75 18.96
CA SER A 153 9.17 -5.65 19.78
C SER A 153 8.32 -4.89 20.81
N ASP A 154 8.37 -3.55 20.81
CA ASP A 154 7.57 -2.72 21.69
C ASP A 154 6.10 -2.74 21.29
N THR A 155 5.25 -3.18 22.21
CA THR A 155 3.79 -3.24 22.06
C THR A 155 3.07 -2.06 22.73
N SER A 156 3.81 -1.11 23.32
CA SER A 156 3.24 0.00 24.09
C SER A 156 2.39 0.97 23.25
N ASN A 157 2.54 0.98 21.93
CA ASN A 157 1.81 1.84 21.00
C ASN A 157 0.62 1.16 20.30
N THR A 158 0.13 0.05 20.80
CA THR A 158 -1.04 -0.64 20.19
C THR A 158 -2.36 0.12 20.33
N SER A 159 -2.40 1.22 21.09
CA SER A 159 -3.62 1.99 21.38
C SER A 159 -3.96 3.08 20.37
N ASN A 160 -3.18 3.26 19.31
CA ASN A 160 -3.36 4.32 18.31
C ASN A 160 -3.76 3.81 16.91
N ASP A 161 -4.20 2.56 16.80
CA ASP A 161 -4.68 1.97 15.54
C ASP A 161 -6.17 2.19 15.30
#